data_30d98e539a383c4530b0a7087ed9b883
#
_entry.id   30d98e539a383c4530b0a7087ed9b883
#
_cell.length_a   1.000
_cell.length_b   1.000
_cell.length_c   1.000
_cell.angle_alpha   90.00
_cell.angle_beta   90.00
_cell.angle_gamma   90.00
#
_symmetry.space_group_name_H-M   'P 1'
#
loop_
_entity.id
_entity.type
_entity.pdbx_description
1 polymer ?
#
loop_
_entity_poly.entity_id
_entity_poly.type
_entity_poly.pdbx_seq_one_letter_code
_entity_poly.pdbx_strand_id
1 'polypeptide(L)'
;MKKTALYNKHVELGAKMVPFAGFDMPVQYAGVTEEHFAVREKAGMFDVSHMGQFIIEGPGAKDLLQYVTTNDLNTLTDGKAQYSCLPNGQGGIVDDLIIYKMADEVYFVVVNASNIEKDWNHISKFNEKFGAKMTNISDETSLIAIQGPLATQILQKLTSTNLSEIPYYHFTIGTVDGVQDVIISNTGYTGSGGFEIYFKNENAEQLWNALTEAGKEEGLVPCGLAARDTLRLEKGFCLYGNDIDDSTSPLEAGLGWITKLGKGDFVDAEFFKKQKEEGVSRKLVGFELLDKGVPRHDYPVVDAEGNVIGKVTSGTSSPMKKIGLGLAYVKTEFSKPESAIFIQIRNKNIPAKVVKTPFV
;
A
#
# COMPACT_ATOMS: atom_id res chain seq x y z
N MET A 1 -2.66 -8.91 -21.36
CA MET A 1 -2.16 -8.58 -20.01
C MET A 1 -0.68 -8.29 -20.10
N LYS A 2 -0.22 -7.28 -19.36
CA LYS A 2 1.21 -6.97 -19.20
C LYS A 2 1.89 -8.06 -18.35
N LYS A 3 3.20 -8.16 -18.48
CA LYS A 3 4.04 -9.07 -17.70
C LYS A 3 5.15 -8.25 -17.05
N THR A 4 5.48 -8.54 -15.80
CA THR A 4 6.68 -7.98 -15.16
C THR A 4 7.94 -8.63 -15.75
N ALA A 5 9.11 -8.04 -15.51
CA ALA A 5 10.38 -8.63 -15.91
C ALA A 5 10.63 -10.01 -15.25
N LEU A 6 9.96 -10.29 -14.13
CA LEU A 6 10.07 -11.54 -13.37
C LEU A 6 9.00 -12.59 -13.73
N TYR A 7 8.13 -12.33 -14.70
CA TYR A 7 7.03 -13.23 -15.07
C TYR A 7 7.49 -14.68 -15.31
N ASN A 8 8.51 -14.88 -16.12
CA ASN A 8 9.01 -16.23 -16.43
C ASN A 8 9.57 -16.93 -15.19
N LYS A 9 10.18 -16.17 -14.26
CA LYS A 9 10.67 -16.69 -12.99
C LYS A 9 9.52 -17.21 -12.11
N HIS A 10 8.38 -16.49 -12.08
CA HIS A 10 7.19 -16.94 -11.33
C HIS A 10 6.62 -18.23 -11.90
N VAL A 11 6.52 -18.34 -13.23
CA VAL A 11 6.07 -19.57 -13.90
C VAL A 11 7.02 -20.74 -13.63
N GLU A 12 8.33 -20.51 -13.71
CA GLU A 12 9.38 -21.52 -13.41
C GLU A 12 9.25 -22.03 -11.96
N LEU A 13 8.97 -21.14 -11.02
CA LEU A 13 8.77 -21.47 -9.59
C LEU A 13 7.40 -22.11 -9.30
N GLY A 14 6.57 -22.33 -10.32
CA GLY A 14 5.27 -22.96 -10.17
C GLY A 14 4.21 -22.07 -9.52
N ALA A 15 4.36 -20.76 -9.59
CA ALA A 15 3.37 -19.83 -9.04
C ALA A 15 2.00 -19.98 -9.73
N LYS A 16 0.93 -19.84 -8.95
CA LYS A 16 -0.41 -19.68 -9.51
C LYS A 16 -0.55 -18.24 -10.01
N MET A 17 -0.60 -18.08 -11.32
CA MET A 17 -0.72 -16.77 -11.98
C MET A 17 -2.19 -16.37 -12.12
N VAL A 18 -2.49 -15.07 -11.93
CA VAL A 18 -3.84 -14.49 -12.06
C VAL A 18 -3.78 -13.08 -12.66
N PRO A 19 -4.84 -12.64 -13.35
CA PRO A 19 -5.01 -11.23 -13.72
C PRO A 19 -5.09 -10.33 -12.48
N PHE A 20 -4.25 -9.30 -12.43
CA PHE A 20 -4.27 -8.28 -11.39
C PHE A 20 -3.82 -6.93 -11.94
N ALA A 21 -4.67 -5.90 -11.85
CA ALA A 21 -4.37 -4.53 -12.30
C ALA A 21 -3.77 -4.44 -13.72
N GLY A 22 -4.27 -5.27 -14.65
CA GLY A 22 -3.80 -5.33 -16.04
C GLY A 22 -2.54 -6.18 -16.26
N PHE A 23 -1.96 -6.73 -15.21
CA PHE A 23 -0.82 -7.65 -15.26
C PHE A 23 -1.21 -9.10 -14.99
N ASP A 24 -0.36 -10.03 -15.43
CA ASP A 24 -0.42 -11.43 -15.03
C ASP A 24 0.55 -11.64 -13.87
N MET A 25 0.01 -11.85 -12.66
CA MET A 25 0.77 -11.79 -11.40
C MET A 25 0.66 -13.07 -10.58
N PRO A 26 1.71 -13.41 -9.79
CA PRO A 26 1.64 -14.55 -8.89
C PRO A 26 0.71 -14.27 -7.71
N VAL A 27 -0.37 -15.04 -7.57
CA VAL A 27 -1.27 -14.92 -6.41
C VAL A 27 -0.75 -15.70 -5.22
N GLN A 28 -0.08 -16.83 -5.46
CA GLN A 28 0.59 -17.65 -4.44
C GLN A 28 1.58 -18.62 -5.08
N TYR A 29 2.52 -19.13 -4.28
CA TYR A 29 3.46 -20.21 -4.60
C TYR A 29 3.15 -21.46 -3.75
N ALA A 30 3.68 -21.54 -2.54
CA ALA A 30 3.44 -22.66 -1.63
C ALA A 30 2.04 -22.63 -1.01
N GLY A 31 1.52 -21.45 -0.73
CA GLY A 31 0.19 -21.24 -0.17
C GLY A 31 0.11 -19.99 0.70
N VAL A 32 -1.07 -19.37 0.71
CA VAL A 32 -1.28 -18.06 1.37
C VAL A 32 -0.86 -18.07 2.83
N THR A 33 -1.24 -19.09 3.59
CA THR A 33 -0.95 -19.19 5.02
C THR A 33 0.54 -19.39 5.29
N GLU A 34 1.19 -20.26 4.51
CA GLU A 34 2.62 -20.53 4.64
C GLU A 34 3.46 -19.29 4.32
N GLU A 35 3.14 -18.63 3.22
CA GLU A 35 3.79 -17.38 2.81
C GLU A 35 3.56 -16.26 3.82
N HIS A 36 2.36 -16.14 4.36
CA HIS A 36 2.04 -15.18 5.41
C HIS A 36 2.90 -15.38 6.66
N PHE A 37 3.00 -16.61 7.17
CA PHE A 37 3.81 -16.92 8.34
C PHE A 37 5.31 -16.73 8.06
N ALA A 38 5.79 -17.06 6.87
CA ALA A 38 7.17 -16.79 6.49
C ALA A 38 7.51 -15.30 6.63
N VAL A 39 6.64 -14.40 6.18
CA VAL A 39 6.83 -12.94 6.33
C VAL A 39 6.75 -12.51 7.80
N ARG A 40 5.85 -13.08 8.60
CA ARG A 40 5.73 -12.73 10.03
C ARG A 40 6.91 -13.20 10.86
N GLU A 41 7.45 -14.38 10.58
CA GLU A 41 8.41 -15.08 11.44
C GLU A 41 9.85 -15.06 10.89
N LYS A 42 10.01 -14.93 9.57
CA LYS A 42 11.30 -15.02 8.87
C LYS A 42 11.45 -13.90 7.85
N ALA A 43 11.27 -14.22 6.58
CA ALA A 43 11.24 -13.27 5.47
C ALA A 43 10.47 -13.83 4.27
N GLY A 44 9.80 -12.94 3.56
CA GLY A 44 9.18 -13.20 2.26
C GLY A 44 9.60 -12.17 1.22
N MET A 45 9.60 -12.57 -0.03
CA MET A 45 9.97 -11.74 -1.17
C MET A 45 8.81 -11.66 -2.15
N PHE A 46 8.44 -10.44 -2.53
CA PHE A 46 7.33 -10.13 -3.42
C PHE A 46 7.83 -9.42 -4.67
N ASP A 47 7.40 -9.87 -5.85
CA ASP A 47 7.42 -9.03 -7.04
C ASP A 47 6.25 -8.04 -6.98
N VAL A 48 6.57 -6.77 -6.91
CA VAL A 48 5.61 -5.67 -6.94
C VAL A 48 5.91 -4.68 -8.07
N SER A 49 6.60 -5.16 -9.11
CA SER A 49 6.98 -4.38 -10.29
C SER A 49 5.80 -3.89 -11.14
N HIS A 50 4.59 -4.35 -10.84
CA HIS A 50 3.36 -3.84 -11.45
C HIS A 50 2.99 -2.43 -10.99
N MET A 51 3.53 -1.95 -9.88
CA MET A 51 3.31 -0.57 -9.39
C MET A 51 3.82 0.45 -10.40
N GLY A 52 3.23 1.65 -10.41
CA GLY A 52 3.67 2.76 -11.25
C GLY A 52 4.75 3.61 -10.59
N GLN A 53 5.66 4.15 -11.40
CA GLN A 53 6.73 5.04 -10.96
C GLN A 53 6.84 6.24 -11.88
N PHE A 54 6.81 7.44 -11.28
CA PHE A 54 7.01 8.71 -11.99
C PHE A 54 8.20 9.47 -11.41
N ILE A 55 8.96 10.12 -12.28
CA ILE A 55 9.90 11.18 -11.89
C ILE A 55 9.22 12.51 -12.16
N ILE A 56 9.16 13.37 -11.14
CA ILE A 56 8.66 14.74 -11.22
C ILE A 56 9.78 15.65 -10.77
N GLU A 57 10.28 16.50 -11.66
CA GLU A 57 11.52 17.25 -11.43
C GLU A 57 11.47 18.68 -11.99
N GLY A 58 12.41 19.50 -11.50
CA GLY A 58 12.63 20.86 -11.91
C GLY A 58 11.74 21.89 -11.20
N PRO A 59 11.85 23.16 -11.59
CA PRO A 59 11.06 24.25 -11.01
C PRO A 59 9.56 23.94 -11.08
N GLY A 60 8.87 24.13 -9.97
CA GLY A 60 7.45 23.80 -9.86
C GLY A 60 7.12 22.36 -9.43
N ALA A 61 8.07 21.42 -9.39
CA ALA A 61 7.82 20.04 -8.98
C ALA A 61 7.29 19.94 -7.54
N LYS A 62 7.92 20.66 -6.62
CA LYS A 62 7.48 20.73 -5.22
C LYS A 62 6.09 21.34 -5.10
N ASP A 63 5.85 22.46 -5.75
CA ASP A 63 4.59 23.17 -5.67
C ASP A 63 3.44 22.38 -6.29
N LEU A 64 3.70 21.68 -7.41
CA LEU A 64 2.75 20.75 -8.01
C LEU A 64 2.35 19.66 -7.03
N LEU A 65 3.32 18.92 -6.49
CA LEU A 65 3.06 17.82 -5.56
C LEU A 65 2.43 18.30 -4.25
N GLN A 66 2.84 19.48 -3.75
CA GLN A 66 2.22 20.12 -2.59
C GLN A 66 0.74 20.44 -2.83
N TYR A 67 0.38 20.84 -4.06
CA TYR A 67 -0.98 21.19 -4.43
C TYR A 67 -1.87 19.98 -4.69
N VAL A 68 -1.36 18.93 -5.35
CA VAL A 68 -2.18 17.77 -5.75
C VAL A 68 -2.29 16.68 -4.69
N THR A 69 -1.57 16.79 -3.58
CA THR A 69 -1.59 15.75 -2.53
C THR A 69 -2.06 16.30 -1.19
N THR A 70 -2.49 15.43 -0.28
CA THR A 70 -3.04 15.82 1.03
C THR A 70 -1.97 16.09 2.09
N ASN A 71 -0.80 15.42 2.00
CA ASN A 71 0.27 15.57 3.00
C ASN A 71 1.14 16.80 2.72
N ASP A 72 1.96 17.21 3.68
CA ASP A 72 2.78 18.42 3.59
C ASP A 72 4.21 18.11 3.13
N LEU A 73 4.52 18.42 1.87
CA LEU A 73 5.85 18.22 1.30
C LEU A 73 6.92 19.15 1.91
N ASN A 74 6.53 20.23 2.60
CA ASN A 74 7.49 21.09 3.29
C ASN A 74 8.22 20.36 4.42
N THR A 75 7.66 19.26 4.92
CA THR A 75 8.28 18.43 5.95
C THR A 75 9.15 17.30 5.38
N LEU A 76 9.15 17.14 4.04
CA LEU A 76 9.89 16.08 3.35
C LEU A 76 11.30 16.55 3.01
N THR A 77 12.31 15.87 3.56
CA THR A 77 13.72 16.14 3.32
C THR A 77 14.31 15.09 2.39
N ASP A 78 15.47 15.37 1.79
CA ASP A 78 16.20 14.43 0.94
C ASP A 78 16.42 13.09 1.67
N GLY A 79 16.23 11.99 0.96
CA GLY A 79 16.32 10.64 1.52
C GLY A 79 15.09 10.17 2.31
N LYS A 80 14.01 10.97 2.35
CA LYS A 80 12.74 10.60 2.97
C LYS A 80 11.66 10.24 1.98
N ALA A 81 10.77 9.33 2.40
CA ALA A 81 9.52 9.00 1.73
C ALA A 81 8.32 9.52 2.54
N GLN A 82 7.22 9.79 1.87
CA GLN A 82 5.98 10.28 2.48
C GLN A 82 4.76 9.64 1.83
N TYR A 83 3.91 9.03 2.64
CA TYR A 83 2.60 8.53 2.22
C TYR A 83 1.59 9.68 2.13
N SER A 84 0.79 9.71 1.07
CA SER A 84 -0.20 10.74 0.82
C SER A 84 -1.37 10.22 -0.01
N CYS A 85 -2.41 11.03 -0.17
CA CYS A 85 -3.50 10.79 -1.11
C CYS A 85 -3.51 11.87 -2.19
N LEU A 86 -4.03 11.52 -3.37
CA LEU A 86 -4.43 12.44 -4.44
C LEU A 86 -5.93 12.71 -4.33
N PRO A 87 -6.38 13.91 -3.90
CA PRO A 87 -7.80 14.28 -3.93
C PRO A 87 -8.30 14.47 -5.37
N ASN A 88 -9.58 14.18 -5.61
CA ASN A 88 -10.16 14.19 -6.96
C ASN A 88 -10.86 15.51 -7.36
N GLY A 89 -10.91 16.50 -6.48
CA GLY A 89 -11.64 17.77 -6.69
C GLY A 89 -13.13 17.70 -6.31
N GLN A 90 -13.58 16.57 -5.74
CA GLN A 90 -14.97 16.35 -5.29
C GLN A 90 -15.01 15.70 -3.89
N GLY A 91 -13.90 15.75 -3.17
CA GLY A 91 -13.78 15.21 -1.82
C GLY A 91 -13.42 13.72 -1.74
N GLY A 92 -13.26 13.03 -2.88
CA GLY A 92 -12.82 11.64 -2.95
C GLY A 92 -11.32 11.49 -3.20
N ILE A 93 -10.86 10.25 -3.32
CA ILE A 93 -9.45 9.89 -3.49
C ILE A 93 -9.23 9.28 -4.88
N VAL A 94 -8.40 9.93 -5.71
CA VAL A 94 -7.95 9.39 -7.01
C VAL A 94 -7.06 8.19 -6.80
N ASP A 95 -6.07 8.31 -5.90
CA ASP A 95 -5.17 7.25 -5.48
C ASP A 95 -4.49 7.60 -4.16
N ASP A 96 -3.92 6.59 -3.50
CA ASP A 96 -2.93 6.75 -2.45
C ASP A 96 -1.54 6.40 -2.99
N LEU A 97 -0.52 7.11 -2.53
CA LEU A 97 0.80 7.06 -3.14
C LEU A 97 1.92 7.32 -2.13
N ILE A 98 3.14 6.98 -2.54
CA ILE A 98 4.34 7.33 -1.79
C ILE A 98 5.20 8.27 -2.62
N ILE A 99 5.64 9.37 -2.01
CA ILE A 99 6.53 10.37 -2.62
C ILE A 99 7.90 10.28 -1.94
N TYR A 100 8.93 10.09 -2.73
CA TYR A 100 10.32 10.05 -2.32
C TYR A 100 11.00 11.35 -2.72
N LYS A 101 11.61 12.08 -1.79
CA LYS A 101 12.43 13.24 -2.13
C LYS A 101 13.85 12.79 -2.42
N MET A 102 14.20 12.73 -3.71
CA MET A 102 15.49 12.25 -4.19
C MET A 102 16.61 13.27 -4.02
N ALA A 103 16.30 14.51 -4.31
CA ALA A 103 17.18 15.68 -4.21
C ALA A 103 16.33 16.94 -4.25
N ASP A 104 16.98 18.11 -4.25
CA ASP A 104 16.26 19.36 -4.45
C ASP A 104 15.52 19.36 -5.79
N GLU A 105 14.24 19.71 -5.77
CA GLU A 105 13.34 19.68 -6.93
C GLU A 105 13.27 18.35 -7.72
N VAL A 106 13.62 17.21 -7.10
CA VAL A 106 13.54 15.89 -7.74
C VAL A 106 12.77 14.92 -6.84
N TYR A 107 11.65 14.42 -7.37
CA TYR A 107 10.76 13.50 -6.65
C TYR A 107 10.52 12.24 -7.46
N PHE A 108 10.57 11.10 -6.78
CA PHE A 108 10.17 9.80 -7.29
C PHE A 108 8.82 9.44 -6.64
N VAL A 109 7.81 9.18 -7.47
CA VAL A 109 6.44 8.97 -7.02
C VAL A 109 6.00 7.57 -7.39
N VAL A 110 5.52 6.82 -6.40
CA VAL A 110 5.05 5.43 -6.57
C VAL A 110 3.55 5.37 -6.37
N VAL A 111 2.85 4.84 -7.37
CA VAL A 111 1.38 4.79 -7.45
C VAL A 111 0.85 3.38 -7.63
N ASN A 112 -0.43 3.14 -7.34
CA ASN A 112 -1.05 1.85 -7.54
C ASN A 112 -1.15 1.47 -9.02
N ALA A 113 -0.92 0.20 -9.32
CA ALA A 113 -0.84 -0.33 -10.68
C ALA A 113 -2.09 -0.04 -11.53
N SER A 114 -3.28 -0.18 -10.96
CA SER A 114 -4.55 0.08 -11.65
C SER A 114 -4.78 1.55 -11.97
N ASN A 115 -4.04 2.45 -11.32
CA ASN A 115 -4.25 3.89 -11.39
C ASN A 115 -3.13 4.63 -12.15
N ILE A 116 -2.13 3.96 -12.69
CA ILE A 116 -0.97 4.59 -13.36
C ILE A 116 -1.40 5.67 -14.37
N GLU A 117 -2.30 5.34 -15.30
CA GLU A 117 -2.78 6.28 -16.30
C GLU A 117 -3.68 7.37 -15.68
N LYS A 118 -4.54 6.98 -14.74
CA LYS A 118 -5.44 7.91 -14.02
C LYS A 118 -4.65 8.96 -13.25
N ASP A 119 -3.65 8.55 -12.51
CA ASP A 119 -2.81 9.43 -11.70
C ASP A 119 -1.93 10.32 -12.56
N TRP A 120 -1.33 9.76 -13.62
CA TRP A 120 -0.57 10.52 -14.60
C TRP A 120 -1.41 11.66 -15.20
N ASN A 121 -2.61 11.34 -15.65
CA ASN A 121 -3.51 12.32 -16.26
C ASN A 121 -3.98 13.36 -15.24
N HIS A 122 -4.27 12.93 -14.01
CA HIS A 122 -4.70 13.82 -12.93
C HIS A 122 -3.59 14.81 -12.55
N ILE A 123 -2.37 14.34 -12.32
CA ILE A 123 -1.22 15.21 -11.99
C ILE A 123 -0.88 16.10 -13.16
N SER A 124 -0.86 15.60 -14.41
CA SER A 124 -0.56 16.37 -15.62
C SER A 124 -1.52 17.53 -15.83
N LYS A 125 -2.80 17.36 -15.55
CA LYS A 125 -3.80 18.41 -15.63
C LYS A 125 -3.45 19.63 -14.75
N PHE A 126 -3.00 19.37 -13.53
CA PHE A 126 -2.59 20.46 -12.64
C PHE A 126 -1.20 21.01 -12.99
N ASN A 127 -0.34 20.18 -13.59
CA ASN A 127 1.01 20.57 -13.97
C ASN A 127 1.06 21.66 -15.03
N GLU A 128 -0.01 21.87 -15.80
CA GLU A 128 -0.13 23.02 -16.70
C GLU A 128 0.12 24.36 -15.99
N LYS A 129 -0.22 24.45 -14.69
CA LYS A 129 0.00 25.63 -13.85
C LYS A 129 1.42 25.71 -13.28
N PHE A 130 2.09 24.60 -13.07
CA PHE A 130 3.37 24.53 -12.34
C PHE A 130 4.57 24.32 -13.25
N GLY A 131 4.41 23.64 -14.38
CA GLY A 131 5.45 23.46 -15.40
C GLY A 131 6.58 22.53 -15.02
N ALA A 132 6.38 21.61 -14.07
CA ALA A 132 7.36 20.60 -13.73
C ALA A 132 7.59 19.62 -14.89
N LYS A 133 8.79 19.08 -15.01
CA LYS A 133 9.06 17.96 -15.93
C LYS A 133 8.55 16.67 -15.30
N MET A 134 7.74 15.94 -16.03
CA MET A 134 7.19 14.64 -15.60
C MET A 134 7.69 13.54 -16.56
N THR A 135 8.15 12.42 -15.99
CA THR A 135 8.59 11.25 -16.77
C THR A 135 7.98 9.99 -16.14
N ASN A 136 7.23 9.22 -16.94
CA ASN A 136 6.69 7.94 -16.51
C ASN A 136 7.71 6.84 -16.84
N ILE A 137 8.28 6.22 -15.81
CA ILE A 137 9.30 5.16 -15.90
C ILE A 137 8.74 3.80 -15.44
N SER A 138 7.43 3.66 -15.33
CA SER A 138 6.79 2.45 -14.80
C SER A 138 7.13 1.20 -15.59
N ASP A 139 7.21 1.30 -16.93
CA ASP A 139 7.50 0.16 -17.79
C ASP A 139 9.02 -0.20 -17.84
N GLU A 140 9.87 0.60 -17.20
CA GLU A 140 11.34 0.43 -17.18
C GLU A 140 11.86 -0.02 -15.80
N THR A 141 11.01 0.05 -14.77
CA THR A 141 11.38 -0.14 -13.37
C THR A 141 10.80 -1.42 -12.80
N SER A 142 11.65 -2.21 -12.17
CA SER A 142 11.25 -3.34 -11.33
C SER A 142 11.30 -2.96 -9.85
N LEU A 143 10.46 -3.62 -9.07
CA LEU A 143 10.36 -3.44 -7.63
C LEU A 143 10.23 -4.80 -6.96
N ILE A 144 11.18 -5.11 -6.07
CA ILE A 144 11.11 -6.26 -5.18
C ILE A 144 10.93 -5.75 -3.74
N ALA A 145 9.93 -6.28 -3.04
CA ALA A 145 9.77 -6.08 -1.60
C ALA A 145 10.28 -7.32 -0.86
N ILE A 146 11.32 -7.15 -0.04
CA ILE A 146 11.80 -8.16 0.91
C ILE A 146 11.34 -7.77 2.31
N GLN A 147 10.47 -8.57 2.91
CA GLN A 147 9.72 -8.21 4.10
C GLN A 147 9.81 -9.30 5.18
N GLY A 148 9.88 -8.89 6.44
CA GLY A 148 9.95 -9.78 7.58
C GLY A 148 11.13 -9.47 8.52
N PRO A 149 11.18 -10.08 9.71
CA PRO A 149 12.21 -9.78 10.72
C PRO A 149 13.64 -10.10 10.27
N LEU A 150 13.83 -11.02 9.33
CA LEU A 150 15.15 -11.38 8.79
C LEU A 150 15.48 -10.65 7.48
N ALA A 151 14.59 -9.84 6.93
CA ALA A 151 14.77 -9.16 5.64
C ALA A 151 16.02 -8.29 5.60
N THR A 152 16.28 -7.50 6.66
CA THR A 152 17.47 -6.66 6.76
C THR A 152 18.75 -7.48 6.74
N GLN A 153 18.81 -8.58 7.49
CA GLN A 153 19.98 -9.47 7.55
C GLN A 153 20.26 -10.10 6.17
N ILE A 154 19.24 -10.50 5.46
CA ILE A 154 19.36 -11.11 4.12
C ILE A 154 19.87 -10.07 3.12
N LEU A 155 19.20 -8.92 3.01
CA LEU A 155 19.59 -7.88 2.07
C LEU A 155 20.98 -7.31 2.37
N GLN A 156 21.38 -7.24 3.64
CA GLN A 156 22.70 -6.76 4.05
C GLN A 156 23.87 -7.60 3.47
N LYS A 157 23.65 -8.86 3.15
CA LYS A 157 24.65 -9.71 2.51
C LYS A 157 25.01 -9.26 1.07
N LEU A 158 24.10 -8.51 0.42
CA LEU A 158 24.18 -8.10 -0.97
C LEU A 158 24.60 -6.64 -1.17
N THR A 159 24.75 -5.88 -0.09
CA THR A 159 25.10 -4.46 -0.18
C THR A 159 26.08 -4.03 0.91
N SER A 160 26.97 -3.10 0.56
CA SER A 160 27.84 -2.43 1.52
C SER A 160 27.14 -1.27 2.26
N THR A 161 25.94 -0.87 1.80
CA THR A 161 25.14 0.13 2.49
C THR A 161 24.72 -0.38 3.86
N ASN A 162 24.94 0.40 4.93
CA ASN A 162 24.48 0.00 6.26
C ASN A 162 22.96 0.17 6.37
N LEU A 163 22.23 -0.92 6.20
CA LEU A 163 20.76 -0.92 6.19
C LEU A 163 20.16 -0.54 7.54
N SER A 164 20.87 -0.81 8.64
CA SER A 164 20.40 -0.46 10.00
C SER A 164 20.35 1.05 10.26
N GLU A 165 21.06 1.83 9.44
CA GLU A 165 21.08 3.30 9.51
C GLU A 165 19.98 3.96 8.67
N ILE A 166 19.19 3.20 7.91
CA ILE A 166 18.08 3.72 7.13
C ILE A 166 16.79 3.66 8.00
N PRO A 167 16.30 4.78 8.53
CA PRO A 167 15.10 4.78 9.35
C PRO A 167 13.84 4.40 8.55
N TYR A 168 12.78 4.03 9.23
CA TYR A 168 11.49 3.77 8.60
C TYR A 168 11.01 5.00 7.80
N TYR A 169 10.51 4.79 6.58
CA TYR A 169 10.16 5.83 5.59
C TYR A 169 11.36 6.70 5.17
N HIS A 170 12.56 6.12 5.19
CA HIS A 170 13.74 6.71 4.55
C HIS A 170 14.30 5.72 3.53
N PHE A 171 15.10 6.26 2.62
CA PHE A 171 15.76 5.49 1.58
C PHE A 171 17.15 6.03 1.29
N THR A 172 17.93 5.25 0.59
CA THR A 172 19.19 5.67 -0.01
C THR A 172 19.34 5.06 -1.39
N ILE A 173 20.26 5.58 -2.18
CA ILE A 173 20.67 4.98 -3.44
C ILE A 173 22.00 4.26 -3.20
N GLY A 174 22.07 3.00 -3.60
CA GLY A 174 23.24 2.17 -3.35
C GLY A 174 23.45 1.10 -4.41
N THR A 175 24.42 0.24 -4.15
CA THR A 175 24.70 -0.92 -4.98
C THR A 175 24.20 -2.18 -4.27
N VAL A 176 23.47 -3.04 -4.98
CA VAL A 176 22.99 -4.33 -4.48
C VAL A 176 23.44 -5.41 -5.46
N ASP A 177 24.17 -6.41 -5.00
CA ASP A 177 24.73 -7.50 -5.82
C ASP A 177 25.42 -7.00 -7.11
N GLY A 178 26.21 -5.91 -7.01
CA GLY A 178 26.89 -5.28 -8.14
C GLY A 178 26.01 -4.38 -9.02
N VAL A 179 24.70 -4.40 -8.87
CA VAL A 179 23.77 -3.50 -9.57
C VAL A 179 23.81 -2.12 -8.92
N GLN A 180 24.16 -1.12 -9.71
CA GLN A 180 24.26 0.27 -9.26
C GLN A 180 22.91 0.99 -9.32
N ASP A 181 22.83 2.14 -8.66
CA ASP A 181 21.67 3.04 -8.66
C ASP A 181 20.35 2.40 -8.18
N VAL A 182 20.47 1.40 -7.30
CA VAL A 182 19.29 0.80 -6.66
C VAL A 182 18.79 1.72 -5.56
N ILE A 183 17.50 2.10 -5.61
CA ILE A 183 16.83 2.76 -4.50
C ILE A 183 16.53 1.69 -3.44
N ILE A 184 17.10 1.83 -2.26
CA ILE A 184 16.92 0.93 -1.11
C ILE A 184 16.08 1.66 -0.08
N SER A 185 14.81 1.30 0.04
CA SER A 185 13.82 1.99 0.86
C SER A 185 13.36 1.14 2.04
N ASN A 186 13.45 1.69 3.26
CA ASN A 186 12.87 1.09 4.45
C ASN A 186 11.37 1.40 4.52
N THR A 187 10.64 0.81 3.57
CA THR A 187 9.19 0.86 3.41
C THR A 187 8.64 -0.54 3.18
N GLY A 188 7.34 -0.69 3.21
CA GLY A 188 6.66 -1.95 2.94
C GLY A 188 5.18 -1.89 3.28
N TYR A 189 4.48 -2.97 2.95
CA TYR A 189 3.02 -3.09 3.06
C TYR A 189 2.60 -4.29 3.92
N THR A 190 3.50 -4.80 4.74
CA THR A 190 3.27 -6.00 5.57
C THR A 190 3.22 -5.72 7.06
N GLY A 191 3.82 -4.59 7.48
CA GLY A 191 4.02 -4.27 8.89
C GLY A 191 4.94 -5.25 9.63
N SER A 192 5.78 -5.99 8.88
CA SER A 192 6.77 -6.92 9.45
C SER A 192 8.21 -6.41 9.36
N GLY A 193 8.39 -5.16 8.90
CA GLY A 193 9.69 -4.60 8.58
C GLY A 193 10.25 -5.12 7.26
N GLY A 194 11.38 -4.59 6.83
CA GLY A 194 12.04 -4.94 5.60
C GLY A 194 12.23 -3.76 4.67
N PHE A 195 12.51 -4.07 3.40
CA PHE A 195 12.88 -3.09 2.38
C PHE A 195 12.11 -3.30 1.10
N GLU A 196 11.98 -2.23 0.35
CA GLU A 196 11.58 -2.21 -1.06
C GLU A 196 12.77 -1.72 -1.87
N ILE A 197 13.16 -2.48 -2.91
CA ILE A 197 14.27 -2.10 -3.78
C ILE A 197 13.76 -1.86 -5.19
N TYR A 198 14.11 -0.67 -5.74
CA TYR A 198 13.72 -0.26 -7.09
C TYR A 198 14.96 -0.23 -7.99
N PHE A 199 14.85 -0.77 -9.18
CA PHE A 199 15.94 -0.92 -10.12
C PHE A 199 15.43 -1.12 -11.54
N LYS A 200 16.31 -1.08 -12.55
CA LYS A 200 15.93 -1.29 -13.95
C LYS A 200 15.56 -2.75 -14.22
N ASN A 201 14.59 -2.96 -15.10
CA ASN A 201 14.07 -4.28 -15.48
C ASN A 201 15.14 -5.27 -15.89
N GLU A 202 16.22 -4.83 -16.56
CA GLU A 202 17.34 -5.68 -17.01
C GLU A 202 18.04 -6.42 -15.87
N ASN A 203 17.95 -5.91 -14.63
CA ASN A 203 18.57 -6.49 -13.46
C ASN A 203 17.62 -7.36 -12.61
N ALA A 204 16.38 -7.53 -13.06
CA ALA A 204 15.33 -8.15 -12.23
C ALA A 204 15.65 -9.61 -11.87
N GLU A 205 16.04 -10.41 -12.85
CA GLU A 205 16.36 -11.82 -12.62
C GLU A 205 17.62 -11.98 -11.77
N GLN A 206 18.66 -11.15 -12.00
CA GLN A 206 19.87 -11.14 -11.19
C GLN A 206 19.56 -10.91 -9.72
N LEU A 207 18.85 -9.82 -9.40
CA LEU A 207 18.54 -9.45 -8.01
C LEU A 207 17.59 -10.43 -7.35
N TRP A 208 16.63 -10.99 -8.09
CA TRP A 208 15.75 -12.04 -7.57
C TRP A 208 16.54 -13.29 -7.17
N ASN A 209 17.45 -13.74 -8.04
CA ASN A 209 18.28 -14.92 -7.77
C ASN A 209 19.26 -14.66 -6.61
N ALA A 210 19.88 -13.47 -6.58
CA ALA A 210 20.81 -13.08 -5.50
C ALA A 210 20.10 -13.06 -4.14
N LEU A 211 18.91 -12.48 -4.05
CA LEU A 211 18.11 -12.48 -2.83
C LEU A 211 17.70 -13.90 -2.42
N THR A 212 17.28 -14.73 -3.38
CA THR A 212 16.92 -16.13 -3.13
C THR A 212 18.08 -16.90 -2.51
N GLU A 213 19.28 -16.77 -3.06
CA GLU A 213 20.46 -17.46 -2.54
C GLU A 213 20.91 -16.89 -1.19
N ALA A 214 20.93 -15.55 -1.05
CA ALA A 214 21.28 -14.89 0.22
C ALA A 214 20.34 -15.24 1.36
N GLY A 215 19.06 -15.46 1.08
CA GLY A 215 18.04 -15.76 2.08
C GLY A 215 17.75 -17.23 2.33
N LYS A 216 18.49 -18.13 1.65
CA LYS A 216 18.20 -19.56 1.70
C LYS A 216 18.30 -20.18 3.10
N GLU A 217 19.34 -19.82 3.83
CA GLU A 217 19.55 -20.30 5.21
C GLU A 217 18.55 -19.69 6.20
N GLU A 218 18.12 -18.45 5.97
CA GLU A 218 17.12 -17.75 6.77
C GLU A 218 15.69 -18.20 6.46
N GLY A 219 15.51 -19.00 5.40
CA GLY A 219 14.20 -19.49 4.98
C GLY A 219 13.35 -18.44 4.25
N LEU A 220 13.99 -17.56 3.46
CA LEU A 220 13.30 -16.65 2.56
C LEU A 220 12.47 -17.45 1.55
N VAL A 221 11.21 -17.05 1.38
CA VAL A 221 10.33 -17.67 0.39
C VAL A 221 9.73 -16.61 -0.55
N PRO A 222 9.46 -16.97 -1.81
CA PRO A 222 8.64 -16.11 -2.67
C PRO A 222 7.21 -16.09 -2.17
N CYS A 223 6.59 -14.91 -2.21
CA CYS A 223 5.25 -14.67 -1.74
C CYS A 223 4.39 -14.00 -2.81
N GLY A 224 3.13 -14.43 -2.91
CA GLY A 224 2.18 -13.88 -3.88
C GLY A 224 1.25 -12.82 -3.30
N LEU A 225 0.40 -12.28 -4.18
CA LEU A 225 -0.51 -11.19 -3.85
C LEU A 225 -1.53 -11.56 -2.75
N ALA A 226 -1.90 -12.84 -2.62
CA ALA A 226 -2.85 -13.24 -1.60
C ALA A 226 -2.26 -13.14 -0.18
N ALA A 227 -0.98 -13.50 0.01
CA ALA A 227 -0.27 -13.28 1.27
C ALA A 227 -0.07 -11.77 1.52
N ARG A 228 0.27 -10.99 0.47
CA ARG A 228 0.35 -9.53 0.58
C ARG A 228 -0.96 -8.94 1.12
N ASP A 229 -2.12 -9.40 0.64
CA ASP A 229 -3.43 -8.91 1.08
C ASP A 229 -3.73 -9.29 2.53
N THR A 230 -3.49 -10.53 2.95
CA THR A 230 -3.71 -10.93 4.35
C THR A 230 -2.78 -10.18 5.33
N LEU A 231 -1.53 -9.95 4.93
CA LEU A 231 -0.53 -9.22 5.72
C LEU A 231 -0.90 -7.74 5.91
N ARG A 232 -1.24 -7.04 4.81
CA ARG A 232 -1.62 -5.62 4.89
C ARG A 232 -2.90 -5.44 5.72
N LEU A 233 -3.88 -6.35 5.53
CA LEU A 233 -5.17 -6.25 6.20
C LEU A 233 -5.04 -6.43 7.71
N GLU A 234 -4.21 -7.36 8.19
CA GLU A 234 -3.91 -7.50 9.62
C GLU A 234 -3.31 -6.24 10.24
N LYS A 235 -2.66 -5.40 9.45
CA LYS A 235 -2.16 -4.08 9.87
C LYS A 235 -3.17 -2.95 9.69
N GLY A 236 -4.31 -3.23 9.08
CA GLY A 236 -5.34 -2.24 8.80
C GLY A 236 -4.94 -1.26 7.68
N PHE A 237 -3.99 -1.63 6.82
CA PHE A 237 -3.59 -0.80 5.69
C PHE A 237 -4.65 -0.85 4.59
N CYS A 238 -5.02 0.33 4.08
CA CYS A 238 -5.99 0.45 2.99
C CYS A 238 -5.47 -0.17 1.69
N LEU A 239 -6.40 -0.72 0.92
CA LEU A 239 -6.21 -1.09 -0.48
C LEU A 239 -7.10 -0.19 -1.35
N TYR A 240 -6.48 0.54 -2.28
CA TYR A 240 -7.23 1.35 -3.23
C TYR A 240 -8.16 0.48 -4.11
N GLY A 241 -9.36 0.98 -4.34
CA GLY A 241 -10.42 0.23 -5.03
C GLY A 241 -11.26 -0.66 -4.12
N ASN A 242 -10.81 -0.87 -2.87
CA ASN A 242 -11.54 -1.59 -1.84
C ASN A 242 -11.92 -0.68 -0.68
N ASP A 243 -10.91 -0.17 0.04
CA ASP A 243 -11.09 0.59 1.28
C ASP A 243 -11.12 2.10 1.06
N ILE A 244 -10.53 2.56 -0.02
CA ILE A 244 -10.52 3.96 -0.47
C ILE A 244 -10.71 4.00 -1.99
N ASP A 245 -11.42 5.00 -2.46
CA ASP A 245 -11.71 5.23 -3.89
C ASP A 245 -12.17 6.66 -4.15
N ASP A 246 -12.65 6.93 -5.36
CA ASP A 246 -13.16 8.24 -5.79
C ASP A 246 -14.39 8.72 -4.99
N SER A 247 -15.07 7.84 -4.25
CA SER A 247 -16.27 8.15 -3.44
C SER A 247 -16.00 8.29 -1.95
N THR A 248 -14.77 8.07 -1.52
CA THR A 248 -14.38 8.08 -0.10
C THR A 248 -13.40 9.21 0.19
N SER A 249 -13.63 9.96 1.28
CA SER A 249 -12.69 11.00 1.70
C SER A 249 -11.58 10.45 2.59
N PRO A 250 -10.41 11.09 2.61
CA PRO A 250 -9.33 10.73 3.55
C PRO A 250 -9.78 10.78 5.01
N LEU A 251 -10.70 11.68 5.36
CA LEU A 251 -11.18 11.82 6.75
C LEU A 251 -12.13 10.68 7.13
N GLU A 252 -12.99 10.22 6.22
CA GLU A 252 -13.81 9.02 6.42
C GLU A 252 -12.96 7.76 6.55
N ALA A 253 -11.87 7.67 5.78
CA ALA A 253 -10.95 6.54 5.73
C ALA A 253 -9.96 6.46 6.92
N GLY A 254 -10.03 7.41 7.86
CA GLY A 254 -9.07 7.46 8.97
C GLY A 254 -7.68 7.97 8.58
N LEU A 255 -7.55 8.55 7.40
CA LEU A 255 -6.29 9.10 6.84
C LEU A 255 -6.11 10.61 7.16
N GLY A 256 -6.80 11.11 8.18
CA GLY A 256 -6.66 12.49 8.64
C GLY A 256 -5.23 12.86 9.08
N TRP A 257 -4.45 11.88 9.52
CA TRP A 257 -3.06 12.08 9.92
C TRP A 257 -2.13 12.47 8.76
N ILE A 258 -2.49 12.13 7.51
CA ILE A 258 -1.79 12.57 6.27
C ILE A 258 -2.57 13.66 5.52
N THR A 259 -3.66 14.19 6.07
CA THR A 259 -4.44 15.27 5.46
C THR A 259 -4.14 16.56 6.22
N LYS A 260 -3.13 17.29 5.74
CA LYS A 260 -2.55 18.44 6.43
C LYS A 260 -3.27 19.74 6.05
N LEU A 261 -4.41 19.99 6.69
CA LEU A 261 -5.27 21.16 6.38
C LEU A 261 -4.60 22.53 6.63
N GLY A 262 -3.53 22.56 7.42
CA GLY A 262 -2.77 23.78 7.71
C GLY A 262 -1.64 24.10 6.71
N LYS A 263 -1.42 23.27 5.69
CA LYS A 263 -0.30 23.45 4.74
C LYS A 263 -0.53 24.51 3.65
N GLY A 264 -1.68 25.16 3.63
CA GLY A 264 -2.10 26.10 2.61
C GLY A 264 -3.14 25.50 1.66
N ASP A 265 -3.19 26.02 0.43
CA ASP A 265 -4.13 25.59 -0.59
C ASP A 265 -3.68 24.27 -1.25
N PHE A 266 -4.63 23.37 -1.46
CA PHE A 266 -4.45 22.12 -2.22
C PHE A 266 -5.81 21.62 -2.70
N VAL A 267 -5.84 20.66 -3.60
CA VAL A 267 -7.08 20.09 -4.15
C VAL A 267 -7.98 19.61 -3.01
N ASP A 268 -9.23 20.08 -3.00
CA ASP A 268 -10.26 19.81 -1.96
C ASP A 268 -9.96 20.35 -0.54
N ALA A 269 -8.99 21.25 -0.36
CA ALA A 269 -8.64 21.77 0.97
C ALA A 269 -9.86 22.31 1.74
N GLU A 270 -10.69 23.13 1.09
CA GLU A 270 -11.90 23.71 1.73
C GLU A 270 -12.96 22.65 2.01
N PHE A 271 -13.13 21.67 1.13
CA PHE A 271 -14.04 20.53 1.38
C PHE A 271 -13.63 19.77 2.64
N PHE A 272 -12.34 19.44 2.78
CA PHE A 272 -11.86 18.68 3.94
C PHE A 272 -11.88 19.50 5.23
N LYS A 273 -11.63 20.81 5.17
CA LYS A 273 -11.79 21.70 6.33
C LYS A 273 -13.22 21.69 6.83
N LYS A 274 -14.19 21.89 5.93
CA LYS A 274 -15.61 21.83 6.24
C LYS A 274 -16.01 20.45 6.81
N GLN A 275 -15.59 19.37 6.17
CA GLN A 275 -15.88 18.02 6.64
C GLN A 275 -15.30 17.74 8.03
N LYS A 276 -14.12 18.30 8.34
CA LYS A 276 -13.52 18.18 9.67
C LYS A 276 -14.31 18.91 10.74
N GLU A 277 -14.87 20.09 10.41
CA GLU A 277 -15.69 20.90 11.32
C GLU A 277 -17.07 20.27 11.57
N GLU A 278 -17.73 19.82 10.51
CA GLU A 278 -19.08 19.22 10.57
C GLU A 278 -19.06 17.75 11.03
N GLY A 279 -17.92 17.07 10.91
CA GLY A 279 -17.78 15.63 11.11
C GLY A 279 -18.14 14.82 9.86
N VAL A 280 -17.88 13.52 9.92
CA VAL A 280 -18.16 12.57 8.83
C VAL A 280 -19.39 11.72 9.19
N SER A 281 -20.19 11.38 8.20
CA SER A 281 -21.40 10.55 8.40
C SER A 281 -21.08 9.06 8.56
N ARG A 282 -19.93 8.63 8.05
CA ARG A 282 -19.43 7.25 8.10
C ARG A 282 -17.91 7.24 8.35
N LYS A 283 -17.42 6.12 8.88
CA LYS A 283 -15.98 5.91 9.10
C LYS A 283 -15.56 4.51 8.71
N LEU A 284 -14.37 4.40 8.13
CA LEU A 284 -13.68 3.13 7.96
C LEU A 284 -13.19 2.65 9.32
N VAL A 285 -13.59 1.44 9.70
CA VAL A 285 -13.24 0.81 10.99
C VAL A 285 -12.72 -0.59 10.76
N GLY A 286 -11.85 -1.06 11.67
CA GLY A 286 -11.52 -2.47 11.80
C GLY A 286 -12.63 -3.21 12.56
N PHE A 287 -12.89 -4.46 12.19
CA PHE A 287 -13.81 -5.33 12.91
C PHE A 287 -13.30 -6.76 13.00
N GLU A 288 -13.72 -7.46 14.05
CA GLU A 288 -13.45 -8.89 14.26
C GLU A 288 -14.77 -9.63 14.40
N LEU A 289 -14.89 -10.77 13.73
CA LEU A 289 -16.01 -11.69 13.92
C LEU A 289 -15.90 -12.38 15.29
N LEU A 290 -17.02 -12.50 15.96
CA LEU A 290 -17.15 -13.21 17.26
C LEU A 290 -17.57 -14.68 17.07
N ASP A 291 -17.95 -15.06 15.85
CA ASP A 291 -18.31 -16.43 15.47
C ASP A 291 -17.66 -16.78 14.12
N LYS A 292 -17.75 -18.06 13.75
CA LYS A 292 -17.14 -18.59 12.52
C LYS A 292 -17.69 -17.91 11.27
N GLY A 293 -16.81 -17.44 10.42
CA GLY A 293 -17.13 -16.80 9.15
C GLY A 293 -15.89 -16.20 8.50
N VAL A 294 -15.99 -15.91 7.22
CA VAL A 294 -14.96 -15.18 6.48
C VAL A 294 -15.65 -13.99 5.81
N PRO A 295 -15.40 -12.76 6.30
CA PRO A 295 -15.97 -11.58 5.67
C PRO A 295 -15.35 -11.34 4.30
N ARG A 296 -16.14 -10.77 3.38
CA ARG A 296 -15.71 -10.45 2.02
C ARG A 296 -16.17 -9.06 1.63
N HIS A 297 -15.52 -8.51 0.63
CA HIS A 297 -15.91 -7.25 0.01
C HIS A 297 -17.41 -7.23 -0.32
N ASP A 298 -18.05 -6.09 -0.13
CA ASP A 298 -19.48 -5.82 -0.35
C ASP A 298 -20.47 -6.51 0.61
N TYR A 299 -20.01 -7.31 1.57
CA TYR A 299 -20.94 -7.85 2.56
C TYR A 299 -21.56 -6.72 3.40
N PRO A 300 -22.89 -6.71 3.57
CA PRO A 300 -23.56 -5.70 4.40
C PRO A 300 -23.12 -5.80 5.86
N VAL A 301 -22.97 -4.63 6.48
CA VAL A 301 -22.87 -4.49 7.93
C VAL A 301 -24.23 -4.04 8.43
N VAL A 302 -24.77 -4.75 9.41
CA VAL A 302 -26.11 -4.47 9.96
C VAL A 302 -26.06 -4.29 11.48
N ASP A 303 -27.07 -3.59 12.02
CA ASP A 303 -27.29 -3.46 13.45
C ASP A 303 -28.03 -4.67 14.05
N ALA A 304 -28.38 -4.62 15.33
CA ALA A 304 -29.06 -5.71 16.04
C ALA A 304 -30.49 -5.97 15.51
N GLU A 305 -31.11 -4.96 14.92
CA GLU A 305 -32.45 -5.01 14.32
C GLU A 305 -32.39 -5.49 12.85
N GLY A 306 -31.19 -5.63 12.27
CA GLY A 306 -30.99 -6.05 10.88
C GLY A 306 -31.00 -4.91 9.86
N ASN A 307 -30.98 -3.65 10.30
CA ASN A 307 -30.89 -2.50 9.40
C ASN A 307 -29.45 -2.36 8.88
N VAL A 308 -29.30 -2.05 7.60
CA VAL A 308 -27.98 -1.81 7.00
C VAL A 308 -27.38 -0.51 7.54
N ILE A 309 -26.23 -0.62 8.17
CA ILE A 309 -25.46 0.50 8.75
C ILE A 309 -24.13 0.74 8.06
N GLY A 310 -23.75 -0.14 7.14
CA GLY A 310 -22.48 -0.05 6.44
C GLY A 310 -22.20 -1.21 5.51
N LYS A 311 -20.93 -1.28 5.08
CA LYS A 311 -20.47 -2.27 4.11
C LYS A 311 -19.01 -2.66 4.37
N VAL A 312 -18.71 -3.96 4.26
CA VAL A 312 -17.34 -4.48 4.31
C VAL A 312 -16.59 -4.07 3.05
N THR A 313 -15.39 -3.53 3.21
CA THR A 313 -14.51 -3.14 2.09
C THR A 313 -13.40 -4.17 1.87
N SER A 314 -12.84 -4.71 2.94
CA SER A 314 -11.85 -5.79 2.89
C SER A 314 -12.11 -6.78 4.01
N GLY A 315 -11.92 -8.07 3.73
CA GLY A 315 -12.13 -9.10 4.74
C GLY A 315 -11.42 -10.39 4.44
N THR A 316 -10.92 -11.04 5.50
CA THR A 316 -10.20 -12.31 5.40
C THR A 316 -10.39 -13.17 6.65
N SER A 317 -9.94 -14.42 6.58
CA SER A 317 -9.60 -15.21 7.77
C SER A 317 -8.14 -14.92 8.12
N SER A 318 -7.88 -14.26 9.25
CA SER A 318 -6.52 -13.94 9.67
C SER A 318 -5.72 -15.19 9.98
N PRO A 319 -4.57 -15.42 9.34
CA PRO A 319 -3.69 -16.53 9.70
C PRO A 319 -3.19 -16.45 11.14
N MET A 320 -2.85 -15.24 11.63
CA MET A 320 -2.32 -15.04 12.99
C MET A 320 -3.41 -15.22 14.06
N LYS A 321 -4.58 -14.63 13.87
CA LYS A 321 -5.66 -14.66 14.89
C LYS A 321 -6.62 -15.83 14.73
N LYS A 322 -6.65 -16.49 13.57
CA LYS A 322 -7.55 -17.62 13.23
C LYS A 322 -9.04 -17.27 13.33
N ILE A 323 -9.37 -15.99 13.12
CA ILE A 323 -10.74 -15.47 13.08
C ILE A 323 -10.98 -14.68 11.79
N GLY A 324 -12.23 -14.48 11.44
CA GLY A 324 -12.61 -13.53 10.40
C GLY A 324 -12.41 -12.08 10.89
N LEU A 325 -11.76 -11.27 10.11
CA LEU A 325 -11.58 -9.84 10.38
C LEU A 325 -11.59 -9.04 9.09
N GLY A 326 -11.74 -7.73 9.20
CA GLY A 326 -11.77 -6.87 8.03
C GLY A 326 -11.90 -5.39 8.34
N LEU A 327 -11.99 -4.64 7.27
CA LEU A 327 -12.31 -3.21 7.27
C LEU A 327 -13.73 -3.01 6.71
N ALA A 328 -14.45 -2.03 7.24
CA ALA A 328 -15.78 -1.69 6.79
C ALA A 328 -16.06 -0.20 7.02
N TYR A 329 -16.80 0.42 6.10
CA TYR A 329 -17.44 1.69 6.42
C TYR A 329 -18.71 1.41 7.22
N VAL A 330 -18.86 2.11 8.34
CA VAL A 330 -20.06 2.10 9.16
C VAL A 330 -20.50 3.52 9.45
N LYS A 331 -21.81 3.75 9.69
CA LYS A 331 -22.29 5.03 10.20
C LYS A 331 -21.51 5.44 11.44
N THR A 332 -21.20 6.72 11.59
CA THR A 332 -20.30 7.23 12.64
C THR A 332 -20.73 6.83 14.06
N GLU A 333 -22.02 6.71 14.31
CA GLU A 333 -22.56 6.26 15.61
C GLU A 333 -22.14 4.85 16.02
N PHE A 334 -21.83 3.97 15.03
CA PHE A 334 -21.36 2.59 15.25
C PHE A 334 -19.82 2.47 15.16
N SER A 335 -19.09 3.56 14.97
CA SER A 335 -17.64 3.51 14.66
C SER A 335 -16.73 3.40 15.88
N LYS A 336 -17.25 3.45 17.09
CA LYS A 336 -16.44 3.38 18.31
C LYS A 336 -15.93 1.95 18.53
N PRO A 337 -14.67 1.77 18.98
CA PRO A 337 -14.20 0.46 19.43
C PRO A 337 -15.17 -0.17 20.44
N GLU A 338 -15.32 -1.50 20.37
CA GLU A 338 -16.25 -2.34 21.12
C GLU A 338 -17.73 -2.18 20.72
N SER A 339 -18.08 -1.33 19.74
CA SER A 339 -19.44 -1.31 19.19
C SER A 339 -19.80 -2.66 18.60
N ALA A 340 -20.98 -3.18 19.00
CA ALA A 340 -21.55 -4.40 18.44
C ALA A 340 -22.11 -4.13 17.05
N ILE A 341 -21.71 -4.91 16.09
CA ILE A 341 -22.20 -4.90 14.70
C ILE A 341 -22.38 -6.34 14.23
N PHE A 342 -23.01 -6.53 13.09
CA PHE A 342 -23.15 -7.85 12.49
C PHE A 342 -22.75 -7.79 11.02
N ILE A 343 -22.05 -8.82 10.57
CA ILE A 343 -21.69 -8.98 9.16
C ILE A 343 -22.65 -9.98 8.53
N GLN A 344 -23.37 -9.55 7.50
CA GLN A 344 -24.30 -10.42 6.80
C GLN A 344 -23.54 -11.31 5.81
N ILE A 345 -23.35 -12.56 6.21
CA ILE A 345 -22.68 -13.59 5.38
C ILE A 345 -23.75 -14.53 4.86
N ARG A 346 -24.03 -14.49 3.56
CA ARG A 346 -25.17 -15.19 2.95
C ARG A 346 -26.47 -14.76 3.65
N ASN A 347 -27.15 -15.67 4.32
CA ASN A 347 -28.43 -15.43 5.00
C ASN A 347 -28.31 -15.36 6.53
N LYS A 348 -27.09 -15.12 7.05
CA LYS A 348 -26.82 -15.08 8.50
C LYS A 348 -26.13 -13.78 8.88
N ASN A 349 -26.59 -13.16 9.95
CA ASN A 349 -25.95 -12.03 10.60
C ASN A 349 -24.96 -12.58 11.63
N ILE A 350 -23.65 -12.58 11.25
CA ILE A 350 -22.58 -13.07 12.12
C ILE A 350 -22.19 -11.93 13.07
N PRO A 351 -22.24 -12.15 14.40
CA PRO A 351 -21.85 -11.13 15.36
C PRO A 351 -20.39 -10.73 15.20
N ALA A 352 -20.14 -9.45 15.29
CA ALA A 352 -18.82 -8.84 15.18
C ALA A 352 -18.72 -7.64 16.13
N LYS A 353 -17.51 -7.20 16.35
CA LYS A 353 -17.24 -5.96 17.09
C LYS A 353 -16.25 -5.09 16.34
N VAL A 354 -16.42 -3.79 16.48
CA VAL A 354 -15.44 -2.80 16.01
C VAL A 354 -14.20 -2.86 16.90
N VAL A 355 -13.03 -2.87 16.29
CA VAL A 355 -11.75 -2.89 16.99
C VAL A 355 -10.81 -1.82 16.47
N LYS A 356 -9.80 -1.47 17.26
CA LYS A 356 -8.70 -0.64 16.80
C LYS A 356 -7.78 -1.46 15.89
N THR A 357 -7.23 -0.81 14.87
CA THR A 357 -6.13 -1.36 14.08
C THR A 357 -4.79 -0.82 14.60
N PRO A 358 -3.67 -1.56 14.42
CA PRO A 358 -3.57 -2.87 13.77
C PRO A 358 -4.26 -3.99 14.55
N PHE A 359 -4.63 -5.08 13.84
CA PHE A 359 -5.24 -6.26 14.47
C PHE A 359 -4.20 -7.14 15.20
N VAL A 360 -2.95 -7.13 14.69
CA VAL A 360 -1.79 -7.87 15.23
C VAL A 360 -0.57 -6.97 15.29
#